data_e1b582a8ba6f353d211c4d8638196054
#
_entry.id   e1b582a8ba6f353d211c4d8638196054
#
_cell.length_a   1.000
_cell.length_b   1.000
_cell.length_c   1.000
_cell.angle_alpha   90.00
_cell.angle_beta   90.00
_cell.angle_gamma   90.00
#
_symmetry.space_group_name_H-M   'P 1'
#
loop_
_entity.id
_entity.type
_entity.pdbx_description
1 polymer ?
#
loop_
_entity_poly.entity_id
_entity_poly.type
_entity_poly.pdbx_seq_one_letter_code
_entity_poly.pdbx_strand_id
1 'polypeptide(L)'
;MTASATKSEEIVLQASADDHRIAAYAAAAIALTIAEAALPSPLPGVKPGLANIIVLVVLLRHGWRDAAWVSLLRVVAASLVGGTFLAPGFVMSLAGALCSLAVLGLSCRLPAAWFGPVSHSVLAAFAHIGGQIVVARLWLVPHDGVFYLLPLFALAALFFGVINGLVAGQILQRDSGDAGVSQSTALRLHSGSAVQSRDSTTDAVTLNGVSPAPTDEMELSK
;
A
#
# COMPACT_ATOMS: atom_id res chain seq x y z
N MET A 1 44.31 37.30 -14.82
CA MET A 1 43.88 35.87 -14.71
C MET A 1 42.90 35.78 -13.57
N THR A 2 41.64 35.89 -13.87
CA THR A 2 40.55 35.78 -12.89
C THR A 2 40.05 34.33 -12.90
N ALA A 3 40.33 33.61 -11.82
CA ALA A 3 39.82 32.27 -11.61
C ALA A 3 38.29 32.35 -11.37
N SER A 4 37.54 31.88 -12.32
CA SER A 4 36.07 31.67 -12.17
C SER A 4 35.89 30.53 -11.19
N ALA A 5 35.42 30.86 -9.98
CA ALA A 5 35.01 29.86 -9.00
C ALA A 5 33.74 29.17 -9.52
N THR A 6 33.87 27.92 -9.90
CA THR A 6 32.73 27.05 -10.25
C THR A 6 31.90 26.85 -8.99
N LYS A 7 30.75 27.52 -8.91
CA LYS A 7 29.79 27.34 -7.84
C LYS A 7 29.22 25.91 -7.96
N SER A 8 29.67 25.03 -7.09
CA SER A 8 29.08 23.70 -6.95
C SER A 8 27.65 23.89 -6.49
N GLU A 9 26.68 23.59 -7.37
CA GLU A 9 25.27 23.59 -7.07
C GLU A 9 25.00 22.34 -6.21
N GLU A 10 24.84 22.55 -4.92
CA GLU A 10 24.53 21.49 -3.97
C GLU A 10 23.07 21.09 -4.19
N ILE A 11 22.86 19.95 -4.86
CA ILE A 11 21.52 19.38 -5.07
C ILE A 11 21.06 18.78 -3.74
N VAL A 12 20.28 19.54 -2.99
CA VAL A 12 19.63 19.04 -1.76
C VAL A 12 18.43 18.20 -2.16
N LEU A 13 18.59 16.89 -2.17
CA LEU A 13 17.48 15.93 -2.34
C LEU A 13 16.71 15.84 -1.03
N GLN A 14 15.55 16.48 -0.98
CA GLN A 14 14.60 16.32 0.14
C GLN A 14 13.67 15.15 -0.16
N ALA A 15 13.74 14.11 0.67
CA ALA A 15 12.80 12.99 0.60
C ALA A 15 11.39 13.47 0.98
N SER A 16 10.43 13.19 0.12
CA SER A 16 9.02 13.51 0.35
C SER A 16 8.36 12.49 1.29
N ALA A 17 7.19 12.82 1.83
CA ALA A 17 6.39 11.86 2.61
C ALA A 17 6.00 10.63 1.79
N ASP A 18 5.82 10.80 0.49
CA ASP A 18 5.54 9.71 -0.44
C ASP A 18 6.74 8.77 -0.60
N ASP A 19 7.97 9.32 -0.67
CA ASP A 19 9.19 8.52 -0.75
C ASP A 19 9.39 7.66 0.51
N HIS A 20 9.12 8.22 1.69
CA HIS A 20 9.20 7.47 2.95
C HIS A 20 8.16 6.33 3.00
N ARG A 21 6.96 6.57 2.50
CA ARG A 21 5.91 5.56 2.40
C ARG A 21 6.29 4.43 1.44
N ILE A 22 6.75 4.77 0.24
CA ILE A 22 7.21 3.78 -0.75
C ILE A 22 8.37 2.97 -0.17
N ALA A 23 9.34 3.61 0.50
CA ALA A 23 10.46 2.95 1.13
C ALA A 23 10.01 1.96 2.22
N ALA A 24 9.03 2.32 3.05
CA ALA A 24 8.51 1.44 4.09
C ALA A 24 7.80 0.20 3.49
N TYR A 25 6.96 0.38 2.48
CA TYR A 25 6.33 -0.75 1.79
C TYR A 25 7.34 -1.62 1.05
N ALA A 26 8.35 -1.01 0.41
CA ALA A 26 9.42 -1.76 -0.24
C ALA A 26 10.23 -2.56 0.77
N ALA A 27 10.60 -1.98 1.92
CA ALA A 27 11.30 -2.69 3.00
C ALA A 27 10.50 -3.89 3.52
N ALA A 28 9.20 -3.73 3.75
CA ALA A 28 8.33 -4.82 4.16
C ALA A 28 8.24 -5.92 3.07
N ALA A 29 8.12 -5.55 1.80
CA ALA A 29 8.09 -6.50 0.69
C ALA A 29 9.43 -7.23 0.52
N ILE A 30 10.57 -6.55 0.73
CA ILE A 30 11.91 -7.17 0.72
C ILE A 30 12.05 -8.16 1.86
N ALA A 31 11.71 -7.77 3.09
CA ALA A 31 11.75 -8.62 4.25
C ALA A 31 10.92 -9.90 4.05
N LEU A 32 9.71 -9.75 3.50
CA LEU A 32 8.83 -10.88 3.20
C LEU A 32 9.40 -11.78 2.10
N THR A 33 10.05 -11.19 1.08
CA THR A 33 10.74 -11.97 0.02
C THR A 33 11.91 -12.78 0.58
N ILE A 34 12.69 -12.20 1.51
CA ILE A 34 13.82 -12.88 2.15
C ILE A 34 13.30 -13.99 3.07
N ALA A 35 12.27 -13.72 3.87
CA ALA A 35 11.64 -14.72 4.72
C ALA A 35 11.07 -15.88 3.89
N GLU A 36 10.42 -15.59 2.78
CA GLU A 36 9.90 -16.59 1.84
C GLU A 36 11.02 -17.43 1.20
N ALA A 37 12.18 -16.83 0.91
CA ALA A 37 13.34 -17.54 0.37
C ALA A 37 13.96 -18.54 1.38
N ALA A 38 13.78 -18.30 2.67
CA ALA A 38 14.23 -19.19 3.75
C ALA A 38 13.28 -20.37 3.98
N LEU A 39 12.04 -20.31 3.48
CA LEU A 39 11.08 -21.42 3.61
C LEU A 39 11.37 -22.51 2.59
N PRO A 40 11.28 -23.80 2.99
CA PRO A 40 11.39 -24.90 2.04
C PRO A 40 10.25 -24.81 1.03
N SER A 41 10.59 -24.69 -0.25
CA SER A 41 9.59 -24.73 -1.32
C SER A 41 9.02 -26.14 -1.46
N PRO A 42 7.69 -26.31 -1.42
CA PRO A 42 7.05 -27.61 -1.60
C PRO A 42 7.28 -28.17 -3.01
N LEU A 43 7.54 -27.29 -3.98
CA LEU A 43 7.84 -27.63 -5.36
C LEU A 43 8.98 -26.75 -5.88
N PRO A 44 9.99 -27.33 -6.57
CA PRO A 44 11.08 -26.55 -7.17
C PRO A 44 10.53 -25.47 -8.11
N GLY A 45 10.89 -24.21 -7.86
CA GLY A 45 10.46 -23.08 -8.68
C GLY A 45 9.11 -22.45 -8.31
N VAL A 46 8.33 -23.06 -7.41
CA VAL A 46 7.06 -22.50 -6.93
C VAL A 46 7.28 -21.85 -5.56
N LYS A 47 7.14 -20.53 -5.50
CA LYS A 47 7.15 -19.73 -4.26
C LYS A 47 5.76 -19.15 -4.01
N PRO A 48 5.31 -19.06 -2.73
CA PRO A 48 3.98 -18.53 -2.38
C PRO A 48 3.71 -17.11 -2.88
N GLY A 49 4.76 -16.32 -3.09
CA GLY A 49 4.65 -14.94 -3.58
C GLY A 49 4.04 -13.98 -2.56
N LEU A 50 4.29 -14.20 -1.25
CA LEU A 50 3.72 -13.41 -0.16
C LEU A 50 4.02 -11.91 -0.30
N ALA A 51 5.18 -11.56 -0.84
CA ALA A 51 5.53 -10.17 -1.10
C ALA A 51 4.61 -9.49 -2.15
N ASN A 52 3.89 -10.26 -2.98
CA ASN A 52 2.89 -9.71 -3.89
C ASN A 52 1.66 -9.16 -3.16
N ILE A 53 1.38 -9.62 -1.94
CA ILE A 53 0.32 -9.07 -1.07
C ILE A 53 0.58 -7.57 -0.86
N ILE A 54 1.82 -7.20 -0.52
CA ILE A 54 2.18 -5.80 -0.29
C ILE A 54 2.04 -4.98 -1.58
N VAL A 55 2.51 -5.49 -2.71
CA VAL A 55 2.37 -4.83 -4.01
C VAL A 55 0.90 -4.59 -4.34
N LEU A 56 0.03 -5.57 -4.07
CA LEU A 56 -1.40 -5.46 -4.30
C LEU A 56 -2.07 -4.44 -3.37
N VAL A 57 -1.70 -4.43 -2.08
CA VAL A 57 -2.19 -3.44 -1.11
C VAL A 57 -1.78 -2.02 -1.54
N VAL A 58 -0.52 -1.83 -1.95
CA VAL A 58 -0.03 -0.53 -2.43
C VAL A 58 -0.76 -0.12 -3.71
N LEU A 59 -0.98 -1.05 -4.65
CA LEU A 59 -1.73 -0.79 -5.88
C LEU A 59 -3.13 -0.25 -5.59
N LEU A 60 -3.85 -0.90 -4.67
CA LEU A 60 -5.25 -0.57 -4.38
C LEU A 60 -5.41 0.67 -3.50
N ARG A 61 -4.36 1.07 -2.75
CA ARG A 61 -4.36 2.26 -1.90
C ARG A 61 -3.73 3.49 -2.53
N HIS A 62 -2.61 3.30 -3.17
CA HIS A 62 -1.74 4.41 -3.61
C HIS A 62 -1.60 4.47 -5.13
N GLY A 63 -2.09 3.43 -5.81
CA GLY A 63 -2.11 3.38 -7.27
C GLY A 63 -0.91 2.67 -7.90
N TRP A 64 -0.93 2.63 -9.22
CA TRP A 64 -0.01 1.81 -10.01
C TRP A 64 1.45 2.26 -9.93
N ARG A 65 1.71 3.58 -9.83
CA ARG A 65 3.10 4.10 -9.79
C ARG A 65 3.84 3.64 -8.56
N ASP A 66 3.21 3.75 -7.39
CA ASP A 66 3.81 3.35 -6.11
C ASP A 66 4.00 1.82 -6.07
N ALA A 67 3.00 1.07 -6.55
CA ALA A 67 3.10 -0.39 -6.68
C ALA A 67 4.25 -0.82 -7.61
N ALA A 68 4.47 -0.10 -8.71
CA ALA A 68 5.57 -0.37 -9.62
C ALA A 68 6.94 -0.14 -8.94
N TRP A 69 7.11 0.97 -8.23
CA TRP A 69 8.34 1.24 -7.48
C TRP A 69 8.60 0.19 -6.41
N VAL A 70 7.59 -0.15 -5.59
CA VAL A 70 7.71 -1.18 -4.55
C VAL A 70 8.08 -2.53 -5.15
N SER A 71 7.44 -2.91 -6.26
CA SER A 71 7.72 -4.19 -6.93
C SER A 71 9.12 -4.27 -7.53
N LEU A 72 9.61 -3.20 -8.17
CA LEU A 72 10.96 -3.16 -8.75
C LEU A 72 12.03 -3.11 -7.66
N LEU A 73 11.88 -2.24 -6.67
CA LEU A 73 12.81 -2.14 -5.54
C LEU A 73 12.92 -3.47 -4.80
N ARG A 74 11.80 -4.18 -4.59
CA ARG A 74 11.79 -5.51 -3.97
C ARG A 74 12.65 -6.51 -4.75
N VAL A 75 12.45 -6.61 -6.07
CA VAL A 75 13.17 -7.58 -6.91
C VAL A 75 14.67 -7.30 -6.91
N VAL A 76 15.05 -6.02 -7.08
CA VAL A 76 16.45 -5.62 -7.10
C VAL A 76 17.10 -5.83 -5.74
N ALA A 77 16.51 -5.29 -4.67
CA ALA A 77 17.09 -5.37 -3.34
C ALA A 77 17.16 -6.81 -2.80
N ALA A 78 16.12 -7.61 -3.00
CA ALA A 78 16.15 -9.01 -2.57
C ALA A 78 17.21 -9.82 -3.32
N SER A 79 17.45 -9.54 -4.60
CA SER A 79 18.50 -10.21 -5.38
C SER A 79 19.91 -9.77 -4.97
N LEU A 80 20.08 -8.49 -4.59
CA LEU A 80 21.37 -7.98 -4.06
C LEU A 80 21.67 -8.62 -2.70
N VAL A 81 20.71 -8.63 -1.79
CA VAL A 81 20.86 -9.25 -0.45
C VAL A 81 21.09 -10.76 -0.56
N GLY A 82 20.38 -11.42 -1.47
CA GLY A 82 20.53 -12.87 -1.72
C GLY A 82 21.78 -13.24 -2.53
N GLY A 83 22.58 -12.29 -2.99
CA GLY A 83 23.78 -12.55 -3.83
C GLY A 83 23.44 -13.12 -5.20
N THR A 84 22.20 -12.99 -5.66
CA THR A 84 21.70 -13.55 -6.94
C THR A 84 21.47 -12.50 -8.01
N PHE A 85 21.99 -11.29 -7.79
CA PHE A 85 21.87 -10.19 -8.75
C PHE A 85 22.51 -10.60 -10.10
N LEU A 86 21.79 -10.37 -11.19
CA LEU A 86 22.14 -10.80 -12.56
C LEU A 86 22.20 -12.33 -12.78
N ALA A 87 21.91 -13.15 -11.78
CA ALA A 87 21.73 -14.58 -11.97
C ALA A 87 20.43 -14.89 -12.76
N PRO A 88 20.29 -16.08 -13.37
CA PRO A 88 19.08 -16.45 -14.09
C PRO A 88 17.79 -16.27 -13.29
N GLY A 89 17.82 -16.55 -11.98
CA GLY A 89 16.68 -16.36 -11.08
C GLY A 89 16.26 -14.88 -10.93
N PHE A 90 17.20 -13.95 -10.96
CA PHE A 90 16.90 -12.52 -10.97
C PHE A 90 16.16 -12.10 -12.24
N VAL A 91 16.66 -12.52 -13.41
CA VAL A 91 16.05 -12.18 -14.71
C VAL A 91 14.62 -12.73 -14.80
N MET A 92 14.42 -13.98 -14.35
CA MET A 92 13.08 -14.58 -14.28
C MET A 92 12.16 -13.80 -13.34
N SER A 93 12.63 -13.43 -12.15
CA SER A 93 11.85 -12.65 -11.17
C SER A 93 11.50 -11.27 -11.69
N LEU A 94 12.44 -10.61 -12.38
CA LEU A 94 12.22 -9.31 -12.97
C LEU A 94 11.20 -9.39 -14.11
N ALA A 95 11.33 -10.36 -15.02
CA ALA A 95 10.38 -10.57 -16.11
C ALA A 95 8.97 -10.86 -15.56
N GLY A 96 8.85 -11.72 -14.57
CA GLY A 96 7.58 -11.98 -13.89
C GLY A 96 6.98 -10.73 -13.27
N ALA A 97 7.79 -9.92 -12.57
CA ALA A 97 7.34 -8.67 -11.97
C ALA A 97 6.86 -7.65 -13.02
N LEU A 98 7.60 -7.49 -14.12
CA LEU A 98 7.23 -6.58 -15.20
C LEU A 98 5.93 -7.01 -15.89
N CYS A 99 5.77 -8.30 -16.21
CA CYS A 99 4.54 -8.83 -16.79
C CYS A 99 3.34 -8.65 -15.83
N SER A 100 3.54 -8.94 -14.54
CA SER A 100 2.53 -8.73 -13.50
C SER A 100 2.11 -7.26 -13.41
N LEU A 101 3.07 -6.33 -13.36
CA LEU A 101 2.80 -4.89 -13.32
C LEU A 101 2.08 -4.39 -14.59
N ALA A 102 2.45 -4.88 -15.76
CA ALA A 102 1.79 -4.53 -17.00
C ALA A 102 0.31 -4.95 -17.00
N VAL A 103 0.02 -6.17 -16.57
CA VAL A 103 -1.36 -6.68 -16.46
C VAL A 103 -2.13 -5.95 -15.36
N LEU A 104 -1.52 -5.66 -14.21
CA LEU A 104 -2.13 -4.87 -13.15
C LEU A 104 -2.44 -3.44 -13.61
N GLY A 105 -1.51 -2.79 -14.32
CA GLY A 105 -1.74 -1.46 -14.88
C GLY A 105 -2.87 -1.42 -15.92
N LEU A 106 -3.04 -2.50 -16.68
CA LEU A 106 -4.14 -2.64 -17.62
C LEU A 106 -5.46 -2.92 -16.88
N SER A 107 -5.45 -3.80 -15.88
CA SER A 107 -6.65 -4.15 -15.11
C SER A 107 -7.18 -2.99 -14.27
N CYS A 108 -6.34 -2.06 -13.83
CA CYS A 108 -6.77 -0.82 -13.15
C CYS A 108 -7.59 0.12 -14.06
N ARG A 109 -7.57 -0.07 -15.37
CA ARG A 109 -8.39 0.70 -16.33
C ARG A 109 -9.79 0.11 -16.52
N LEU A 110 -10.03 -1.10 -16.00
CA LEU A 110 -11.31 -1.78 -16.09
C LEU A 110 -12.23 -1.35 -14.95
N PRO A 111 -13.56 -1.43 -15.15
CA PRO A 111 -14.53 -1.03 -14.12
C PRO A 111 -14.34 -1.82 -12.82
N ALA A 112 -14.19 -1.11 -11.69
CA ALA A 112 -13.97 -1.70 -10.37
C ALA A 112 -15.10 -2.65 -9.90
N ALA A 113 -16.27 -2.57 -10.52
CA ALA A 113 -17.41 -3.45 -10.21
C ALA A 113 -17.11 -4.93 -10.51
N TRP A 114 -16.19 -5.23 -11.42
CA TRP A 114 -15.86 -6.60 -11.84
C TRP A 114 -14.51 -7.09 -11.28
N PHE A 115 -13.67 -6.18 -10.78
CA PHE A 115 -12.29 -6.45 -10.39
C PHE A 115 -12.04 -6.13 -8.92
N GLY A 116 -12.24 -7.12 -8.05
CA GLY A 116 -11.85 -7.05 -6.65
C GLY A 116 -10.36 -7.41 -6.44
N PRO A 117 -9.87 -7.33 -5.17
CA PRO A 117 -8.49 -7.67 -4.82
C PRO A 117 -8.07 -9.07 -5.27
N VAL A 118 -8.98 -10.04 -5.19
CA VAL A 118 -8.72 -11.44 -5.60
C VAL A 118 -8.51 -11.54 -7.11
N SER A 119 -9.36 -10.87 -7.91
CA SER A 119 -9.23 -10.89 -9.37
C SER A 119 -7.91 -10.28 -9.83
N HIS A 120 -7.50 -9.13 -9.24
CA HIS A 120 -6.20 -8.50 -9.51
C HIS A 120 -5.04 -9.42 -9.13
N SER A 121 -5.13 -10.08 -7.98
CA SER A 121 -4.08 -10.99 -7.50
C SER A 121 -3.91 -12.20 -8.41
N VAL A 122 -5.00 -12.82 -8.82
CA VAL A 122 -4.99 -13.99 -9.72
C VAL A 122 -4.41 -13.61 -11.08
N LEU A 123 -4.87 -12.51 -11.67
CA LEU A 123 -4.33 -12.01 -12.94
C LEU A 123 -2.82 -11.71 -12.85
N ALA A 124 -2.41 -11.05 -11.76
CA ALA A 124 -1.00 -10.76 -11.50
C ALA A 124 -0.16 -12.04 -11.36
N ALA A 125 -0.67 -13.06 -10.67
CA ALA A 125 0.01 -14.34 -10.50
C ALA A 125 0.18 -15.08 -11.82
N PHE A 126 -0.85 -15.14 -12.66
CA PHE A 126 -0.75 -15.74 -13.99
C PHE A 126 0.23 -14.97 -14.89
N ALA A 127 0.17 -13.65 -14.90
CA ALA A 127 1.09 -12.82 -15.67
C ALA A 127 2.54 -12.99 -15.20
N HIS A 128 2.73 -13.08 -13.87
CA HIS A 128 4.06 -13.29 -13.28
C HIS A 128 4.66 -14.61 -13.72
N ILE A 129 3.92 -15.70 -13.58
CA ILE A 129 4.37 -17.04 -14.01
C ILE A 129 4.54 -17.09 -15.53
N GLY A 130 3.62 -16.48 -16.29
CA GLY A 130 3.74 -16.39 -17.74
C GLY A 130 5.04 -15.73 -18.18
N GLY A 131 5.39 -14.58 -17.57
CA GLY A 131 6.65 -13.89 -17.82
C GLY A 131 7.88 -14.75 -17.50
N GLN A 132 7.84 -15.49 -16.40
CA GLN A 132 8.92 -16.41 -16.02
C GLN A 132 9.06 -17.56 -17.02
N ILE A 133 7.96 -18.18 -17.44
CA ILE A 133 7.98 -19.28 -18.41
C ILE A 133 8.53 -18.81 -19.76
N VAL A 134 8.15 -17.63 -20.22
CA VAL A 134 8.68 -17.05 -21.46
C VAL A 134 10.19 -16.90 -21.39
N VAL A 135 10.72 -16.33 -20.30
CA VAL A 135 12.18 -16.20 -20.13
C VAL A 135 12.85 -17.55 -19.98
N ALA A 136 12.26 -18.45 -19.22
CA ALA A 136 12.79 -19.82 -19.08
C ALA A 136 12.89 -20.51 -20.43
N ARG A 137 11.86 -20.44 -21.26
CA ARG A 137 11.83 -21.04 -22.60
C ARG A 137 12.82 -20.42 -23.59
N LEU A 138 12.95 -19.11 -23.55
CA LEU A 138 13.81 -18.40 -24.51
C LEU A 138 15.29 -18.46 -24.14
N TRP A 139 15.62 -18.59 -22.87
CA TRP A 139 17.00 -18.42 -22.40
C TRP A 139 17.57 -19.60 -21.61
N LEU A 140 16.80 -20.20 -20.67
CA LEU A 140 17.34 -21.25 -19.79
C LEU A 140 17.18 -22.65 -20.37
N VAL A 141 16.00 -22.97 -20.87
CA VAL A 141 15.61 -24.30 -21.31
C VAL A 141 14.95 -24.18 -22.68
N PRO A 142 15.72 -24.05 -23.76
CA PRO A 142 15.18 -23.88 -25.11
C PRO A 142 14.57 -25.18 -25.65
N HIS A 143 13.76 -25.86 -24.82
CA HIS A 143 13.07 -27.10 -25.14
C HIS A 143 11.60 -27.02 -24.71
N ASP A 144 10.72 -27.64 -25.50
CA ASP A 144 9.27 -27.59 -25.28
C ASP A 144 8.80 -28.30 -23.99
N GLY A 145 9.71 -29.06 -23.35
CA GLY A 145 9.48 -29.66 -22.04
C GLY A 145 9.02 -28.71 -20.95
N VAL A 146 9.34 -27.40 -21.04
CA VAL A 146 8.87 -26.37 -20.11
C VAL A 146 7.34 -26.30 -20.09
N PHE A 147 6.67 -26.54 -21.22
CA PHE A 147 5.22 -26.47 -21.32
C PHE A 147 4.49 -27.60 -20.59
N TYR A 148 5.14 -28.72 -20.32
CA TYR A 148 4.55 -29.79 -19.48
C TYR A 148 4.38 -29.37 -18.02
N LEU A 149 5.14 -28.38 -17.56
CA LEU A 149 5.00 -27.82 -16.22
C LEU A 149 3.91 -26.73 -16.12
N LEU A 150 3.39 -26.27 -17.27
CA LEU A 150 2.40 -25.19 -17.33
C LEU A 150 1.15 -25.46 -16.48
N PRO A 151 0.53 -26.66 -16.51
CA PRO A 151 -0.65 -26.93 -15.71
C PRO A 151 -0.38 -26.82 -14.21
N LEU A 152 0.79 -27.32 -13.77
CA LEU A 152 1.23 -27.25 -12.38
C LEU A 152 1.44 -25.81 -11.93
N PHE A 153 2.13 -25.02 -12.74
CA PHE A 153 2.37 -23.59 -12.43
C PHE A 153 1.09 -22.77 -12.50
N ALA A 154 0.17 -23.08 -13.42
CA ALA A 154 -1.13 -22.43 -13.51
C ALA A 154 -1.98 -22.70 -12.26
N LEU A 155 -1.99 -23.96 -11.78
CA LEU A 155 -2.68 -24.34 -10.55
C LEU A 155 -2.08 -23.62 -9.33
N ALA A 156 -0.76 -23.56 -9.23
CA ALA A 156 -0.06 -22.83 -8.18
C ALA A 156 -0.36 -21.33 -8.24
N ALA A 157 -0.35 -20.72 -9.44
CA ALA A 157 -0.72 -19.31 -9.63
C ALA A 157 -2.15 -19.03 -9.17
N LEU A 158 -3.08 -19.89 -9.52
CA LEU A 158 -4.47 -19.76 -9.08
C LEU A 158 -4.58 -19.87 -7.56
N PHE A 159 -4.01 -20.89 -6.96
CA PHE A 159 -4.07 -21.15 -5.53
C PHE A 159 -3.46 -20.00 -4.71
N PHE A 160 -2.22 -19.65 -4.98
CA PHE A 160 -1.54 -18.57 -4.28
C PHE A 160 -2.11 -17.19 -4.65
N GLY A 161 -2.56 -17.00 -5.88
CA GLY A 161 -3.23 -15.78 -6.32
C GLY A 161 -4.52 -15.52 -5.52
N VAL A 162 -5.33 -16.54 -5.30
CA VAL A 162 -6.55 -16.42 -4.47
C VAL A 162 -6.19 -16.11 -3.02
N ILE A 163 -5.25 -16.85 -2.42
CA ILE A 163 -4.83 -16.62 -1.03
C ILE A 163 -4.29 -15.19 -0.85
N ASN A 164 -3.38 -14.78 -1.69
CA ASN A 164 -2.78 -13.44 -1.62
C ASN A 164 -3.83 -12.34 -1.80
N GLY A 165 -4.78 -12.54 -2.70
CA GLY A 165 -5.89 -11.61 -2.93
C GLY A 165 -6.85 -11.50 -1.74
N LEU A 166 -7.16 -12.63 -1.08
CA LEU A 166 -7.99 -12.64 0.13
C LEU A 166 -7.27 -11.93 1.29
N VAL A 167 -6.00 -12.23 1.50
CA VAL A 167 -5.19 -11.57 2.55
C VAL A 167 -5.10 -10.06 2.31
N ALA A 168 -4.79 -9.65 1.08
CA ALA A 168 -4.76 -8.23 0.72
C ALA A 168 -6.13 -7.55 0.95
N GLY A 169 -7.21 -8.21 0.58
CA GLY A 169 -8.57 -7.73 0.81
C GLY A 169 -8.90 -7.56 2.30
N GLN A 170 -8.48 -8.49 3.15
CA GLN A 170 -8.65 -8.38 4.61
C GLN A 170 -7.85 -7.22 5.21
N ILE A 171 -6.61 -7.02 4.76
CA ILE A 171 -5.78 -5.88 5.20
C ILE A 171 -6.47 -4.57 4.86
N LEU A 172 -6.96 -4.43 3.62
CA LEU A 172 -7.64 -3.22 3.17
C LEU A 172 -8.92 -2.91 3.95
N GLN A 173 -9.70 -3.95 4.31
CA GLN A 173 -10.92 -3.79 5.08
C GLN A 173 -10.66 -3.37 6.54
N ARG A 174 -9.66 -3.95 7.20
CA ARG A 174 -9.30 -3.60 8.58
C ARG A 174 -8.91 -2.14 8.71
N ASP A 175 -8.07 -1.67 7.82
CA ASP A 175 -7.60 -0.28 7.86
C ASP A 175 -8.74 0.72 7.57
N SER A 176 -9.71 0.36 6.71
CA SER A 176 -10.90 1.19 6.49
C SER A 176 -11.79 1.26 7.74
N GLY A 177 -11.87 0.16 8.50
CA GLY A 177 -12.58 0.09 9.78
C GLY A 177 -11.92 0.97 10.85
N ASP A 178 -10.61 0.89 11.00
CA ASP A 178 -9.84 1.66 11.98
C ASP A 178 -9.89 3.18 11.69
N ALA A 179 -9.82 3.55 10.42
CA ALA A 179 -9.98 4.96 10.00
C ALA A 179 -11.38 5.50 10.34
N GLY A 180 -12.42 4.70 10.13
CA GLY A 180 -13.81 5.07 10.47
C GLY A 180 -14.02 5.23 11.98
N VAL A 181 -13.44 4.34 12.81
CA VAL A 181 -13.50 4.43 14.27
C VAL A 181 -12.75 5.65 14.78
N SER A 182 -11.55 5.91 14.26
CA SER A 182 -10.76 7.08 14.64
C SER A 182 -11.47 8.39 14.30
N GLN A 183 -12.09 8.47 13.13
CA GLN A 183 -12.83 9.66 12.70
C GLN A 183 -14.10 9.88 13.54
N SER A 184 -14.84 8.82 13.86
CA SER A 184 -16.03 8.89 14.71
C SER A 184 -15.68 9.29 16.15
N THR A 185 -14.56 8.82 16.68
CA THR A 185 -14.04 9.19 18.01
C THR A 185 -13.61 10.66 18.04
N ALA A 186 -12.91 11.14 17.02
CA ALA A 186 -12.49 12.52 16.90
C ALA A 186 -13.71 13.48 16.82
N LEU A 187 -14.74 13.12 16.06
CA LEU A 187 -15.99 13.88 15.98
C LEU A 187 -16.72 13.93 17.32
N ARG A 188 -16.76 12.83 18.07
CA ARG A 188 -17.37 12.77 19.41
C ARG A 188 -16.63 13.66 20.42
N LEU A 189 -15.29 13.65 20.39
CA LEU A 189 -14.48 14.50 21.26
C LEU A 189 -14.69 15.99 20.93
N HIS A 190 -14.77 16.33 19.65
CA HIS A 190 -15.00 17.70 19.23
C HIS A 190 -16.41 18.19 19.56
N SER A 191 -17.44 17.35 19.42
CA SER A 191 -18.81 17.68 19.81
C SER A 191 -18.97 17.79 21.34
N GLY A 192 -18.29 16.93 22.11
CA GLY A 192 -18.27 17.00 23.58
C GLY A 192 -17.64 18.29 24.11
N SER A 193 -16.54 18.74 23.53
CA SER A 193 -15.89 20.00 23.92
C SER A 193 -16.75 21.24 23.57
N ALA A 194 -17.48 21.18 22.46
CA ALA A 194 -18.38 22.27 22.07
C ALA A 194 -19.61 22.40 22.99
N VAL A 195 -20.13 21.27 23.51
CA VAL A 195 -21.22 21.28 24.50
C VAL A 195 -20.71 21.81 25.82
N GLN A 196 -19.53 21.40 26.27
CA GLN A 196 -18.94 21.85 27.52
C GLN A 196 -18.61 23.36 27.54
N SER A 197 -18.19 23.92 26.39
CA SER A 197 -17.96 25.35 26.28
C SER A 197 -19.26 26.18 26.29
N ARG A 198 -20.39 25.62 25.83
CA ARG A 198 -21.71 26.27 25.90
C ARG A 198 -22.24 26.30 27.32
N ASP A 199 -22.10 25.23 28.09
CA ASP A 199 -22.55 25.15 29.47
C ASP A 199 -21.77 26.16 30.35
N SER A 200 -20.45 26.26 30.19
CA SER A 200 -19.62 27.19 30.95
C SER A 200 -19.93 28.66 30.63
N THR A 201 -20.40 28.95 29.41
CA THR A 201 -20.81 30.31 29.02
C THR A 201 -22.20 30.67 29.59
N THR A 202 -23.09 29.70 29.69
CA THR A 202 -24.44 29.88 30.28
C THR A 202 -24.36 30.12 31.79
N ASP A 203 -23.50 29.38 32.49
CA ASP A 203 -23.28 29.58 33.93
C ASP A 203 -22.61 30.93 34.25
N ALA A 204 -21.70 31.43 33.41
CA ALA A 204 -21.07 32.73 33.60
C ALA A 204 -22.05 33.89 33.39
N VAL A 205 -23.03 33.74 32.50
CA VAL A 205 -24.09 34.77 32.28
C VAL A 205 -25.09 34.78 33.43
N THR A 206 -25.37 33.65 34.08
CA THR A 206 -26.31 33.56 35.19
C THR A 206 -25.73 34.12 36.48
N LEU A 207 -24.42 34.11 36.67
CA LEU A 207 -23.74 34.68 37.86
C LEU A 207 -23.57 36.20 37.82
N ASN A 208 -23.69 36.83 36.66
CA ASN A 208 -23.65 38.29 36.48
C ASN A 208 -25.03 38.95 36.41
N GLY A 209 -26.07 38.27 36.87
CA GLY A 209 -27.42 38.79 36.95
C GLY A 209 -27.51 39.95 37.95
N VAL A 210 -27.52 41.11 37.42
CA VAL A 210 -27.83 42.36 38.10
C VAL A 210 -29.20 42.24 38.81
N SER A 211 -29.18 42.35 40.13
CA SER A 211 -30.36 42.51 40.96
C SER A 211 -31.11 43.78 40.57
N PRO A 212 -32.44 43.78 40.27
CA PRO A 212 -33.19 45.04 40.09
C PRO A 212 -33.40 45.63 41.42
N ALA A 213 -33.01 46.91 41.56
CA ALA A 213 -33.32 47.76 42.69
C ALA A 213 -34.83 47.96 42.85
N PRO A 214 -35.33 48.08 44.08
CA PRO A 214 -36.75 48.40 44.34
C PRO A 214 -37.03 49.86 43.98
N THR A 215 -37.99 50.03 43.08
CA THR A 215 -38.57 51.41 42.87
C THR A 215 -39.58 51.70 43.94
N ASP A 216 -39.26 52.70 44.70
CA ASP A 216 -40.11 53.36 45.68
C ASP A 216 -41.48 53.77 45.09
N GLU A 217 -42.46 53.52 45.91
CA GLU A 217 -43.81 54.15 45.85
C GLU A 217 -43.69 55.63 45.95
N MET A 218 -44.34 56.32 45.09
CA MET A 218 -44.77 57.67 45.41
C MET A 218 -46.21 57.94 44.93
N GLU A 219 -47.06 57.88 45.94
CA GLU A 219 -48.38 58.44 45.90
C GLU A 219 -48.39 59.82 45.26
N LEU A 220 -49.45 60.14 44.60
CA LEU A 220 -50.29 61.37 44.88
C LEU A 220 -51.44 61.45 43.87
N SER A 221 -52.59 61.20 44.41
CA SER A 221 -53.77 62.10 44.49
C SER A 221 -54.00 63.06 43.30
N LYS A 222 -54.92 62.87 42.49
CA LYS A 222 -56.22 63.54 42.32
C LYS A 222 -57.01 62.95 41.20
#